data_3762892fb2470d2ee9d101d2a17e20b9
#
_entry.id   3762892fb2470d2ee9d101d2a17e20b9
#
_cell.length_a   1.000
_cell.length_b   1.000
_cell.length_c   1.000
_cell.angle_alpha   90.00
_cell.angle_beta   90.00
_cell.angle_gamma   90.00
#
_symmetry.space_group_name_H-M   'P 1'
#
loop_
_entity.id
_entity.type
_entity.pdbx_description
1 polymer ?
#
loop_
_entity_poly.entity_id
_entity_poly.type
_entity_poly.pdbx_seq_one_letter_code
_entity_poly.pdbx_strand_id
1 'polypeptide(L)'
;MRKWYEMEACNQGPIIGGQVYLVRNIMGYPFEAKMNEEEQKALMAAVCYAVRQSEEVLQKKFVFINFSEVRDYEQQALTGKLAIPPQMFEKGHEAGILISEDESISVLVNGKEHLCIQVSCPGNHIQEAMALAGQVDDCLNQYLKYAFSKKYGYLTSSPLYMGTGMSASYLLHLPYLEKKSVMHQIEKQISQYGFTLRPHFDGQTEAPGSVYRMRNRKTLGLSESEITSALEHLAGQLAEQEEALARQCFNEDRLCQVDPMYRAYGLIKYARKLGYDETMACLSLLHAGDLYHIWPEQAEICPFAVMLNMADAVLSASAEKNISSSERGRARADYIRRNLPVLDASEAVSS
;
A
#
# COMPACT_ATOMS: atom_id res chain seq x y z
N MET A 1 5.45 6.56 -16.67
CA MET A 1 5.09 7.47 -15.56
C MET A 1 5.62 6.84 -14.26
N ARG A 2 6.19 7.62 -13.32
CA ARG A 2 6.61 7.08 -12.00
C ARG A 2 5.35 6.65 -11.23
N LYS A 3 5.43 5.53 -10.51
CA LYS A 3 4.35 5.05 -9.65
C LYS A 3 4.34 5.84 -8.34
N TRP A 4 3.20 5.92 -7.66
CA TRP A 4 3.10 6.68 -6.41
C TRP A 4 4.12 6.22 -5.36
N TYR A 5 4.42 4.93 -5.29
CA TYR A 5 5.39 4.34 -4.34
C TYR A 5 6.86 4.46 -4.79
N GLU A 6 7.11 5.05 -5.97
CA GLU A 6 8.45 5.38 -6.48
C GLU A 6 8.77 6.88 -6.29
N MET A 7 7.86 7.62 -5.64
CA MET A 7 8.03 9.04 -5.41
C MET A 7 8.96 9.27 -4.21
N GLU A 8 9.77 10.32 -4.27
CA GLU A 8 10.74 10.71 -3.23
C GLU A 8 10.07 10.87 -1.85
N ALA A 9 8.86 11.40 -1.80
CA ALA A 9 8.11 11.59 -0.56
C ALA A 9 7.88 10.30 0.24
N CYS A 10 7.96 9.10 -0.38
CA CYS A 10 7.91 7.83 0.33
C CYS A 10 9.14 7.56 1.21
N ASN A 11 10.23 8.32 1.01
CA ASN A 11 11.50 8.16 1.69
C ASN A 11 11.86 9.37 2.59
N GLN A 12 10.96 10.35 2.76
CA GLN A 12 11.27 11.58 3.51
C GLN A 12 10.99 11.47 5.02
N GLY A 13 10.50 10.35 5.51
CA GLY A 13 10.20 10.12 6.91
C GLY A 13 9.69 8.71 7.18
N PRO A 14 9.36 8.40 8.44
CA PRO A 14 8.77 7.11 8.80
C PRO A 14 7.41 6.84 8.16
N ILE A 15 6.71 7.87 7.67
CA ILE A 15 5.43 7.74 6.94
C ILE A 15 5.73 7.52 5.46
N ILE A 16 5.59 6.27 4.99
CA ILE A 16 5.83 5.90 3.59
C ILE A 16 4.75 6.44 2.68
N GLY A 17 3.48 6.35 3.09
CA GLY A 17 2.36 6.81 2.28
C GLY A 17 1.00 6.57 2.92
N GLY A 18 -0.01 7.27 2.39
CA GLY A 18 -1.40 7.17 2.82
C GLY A 18 -2.27 6.47 1.78
N GLN A 19 -3.34 5.83 2.24
CA GLN A 19 -4.34 5.21 1.38
C GLN A 19 -5.75 5.51 1.90
N VAL A 20 -6.64 5.87 1.00
CA VAL A 20 -8.06 6.09 1.24
C VAL A 20 -8.87 5.11 0.39
N TYR A 21 -9.83 4.44 1.02
CA TYR A 21 -10.81 3.57 0.38
C TYR A 21 -12.19 4.15 0.58
N LEU A 22 -12.96 4.30 -0.50
CA LEU A 22 -14.36 4.63 -0.48
C LEU A 22 -15.17 3.46 -1.04
N VAL A 23 -16.03 2.91 -0.22
CA VAL A 23 -16.91 1.78 -0.58
C VAL A 23 -18.27 2.31 -0.95
N ARG A 24 -18.78 1.92 -2.12
CA ARG A 24 -20.06 2.34 -2.66
C ARG A 24 -20.84 1.16 -3.24
N ASN A 25 -22.14 1.13 -2.99
CA ASN A 25 -23.05 0.24 -3.68
C ASN A 25 -23.98 1.05 -4.58
N ILE A 26 -24.40 0.46 -5.68
CA ILE A 26 -25.19 1.13 -6.70
C ILE A 26 -26.66 0.78 -6.49
N MET A 27 -27.54 1.80 -6.48
CA MET A 27 -28.98 1.64 -6.34
C MET A 27 -29.54 0.86 -7.54
N GLY A 28 -30.44 -0.06 -7.26
CA GLY A 28 -31.10 -0.87 -8.29
C GLY A 28 -30.42 -2.20 -8.56
N TYR A 29 -29.23 -2.45 -8.01
CA TYR A 29 -28.59 -3.76 -8.01
C TYR A 29 -28.71 -4.43 -6.62
N PRO A 30 -28.93 -5.76 -6.54
CA PRO A 30 -28.79 -6.48 -5.27
C PRO A 30 -27.32 -6.41 -4.80
N PHE A 31 -27.05 -6.62 -3.51
CA PHE A 31 -25.66 -6.79 -3.06
C PHE A 31 -24.99 -7.98 -3.76
N GLU A 32 -23.66 -7.90 -3.92
CA GLU A 32 -22.85 -8.81 -4.75
C GLU A 32 -23.22 -10.29 -4.55
N ALA A 33 -23.34 -10.77 -3.32
CA ALA A 33 -23.69 -12.17 -3.00
C ALA A 33 -25.05 -12.66 -3.57
N LYS A 34 -25.88 -11.75 -4.08
CA LYS A 34 -27.20 -12.06 -4.69
C LYS A 34 -27.28 -11.65 -6.15
N MET A 35 -26.24 -11.02 -6.70
CA MET A 35 -26.18 -10.64 -8.11
C MET A 35 -25.99 -11.88 -8.99
N ASN A 36 -26.75 -11.95 -10.07
CA ASN A 36 -26.47 -12.88 -11.15
C ASN A 36 -25.38 -12.36 -12.10
N GLU A 37 -24.89 -13.23 -12.98
CA GLU A 37 -23.79 -12.90 -13.91
C GLU A 37 -24.13 -11.75 -14.86
N GLU A 38 -25.38 -11.64 -15.31
CA GLU A 38 -25.83 -10.56 -16.20
C GLU A 38 -25.79 -9.20 -15.48
N GLU A 39 -26.24 -9.17 -14.23
CA GLU A 39 -26.20 -7.99 -13.38
C GLU A 39 -24.76 -7.56 -13.08
N GLN A 40 -23.86 -8.51 -12.79
CA GLN A 40 -22.42 -8.25 -12.57
C GLN A 40 -21.78 -7.66 -13.82
N LYS A 41 -22.03 -8.23 -15.02
CA LYS A 41 -21.53 -7.69 -16.31
C LYS A 41 -22.09 -6.31 -16.61
N ALA A 42 -23.37 -6.09 -16.36
CA ALA A 42 -24.01 -4.80 -16.58
C ALA A 42 -23.42 -3.72 -15.67
N LEU A 43 -23.23 -4.05 -14.38
CA LEU A 43 -22.60 -3.13 -13.43
C LEU A 43 -21.16 -2.81 -13.80
N MET A 44 -20.37 -3.82 -14.17
CA MET A 44 -19.00 -3.64 -14.62
C MET A 44 -18.90 -2.73 -15.85
N ALA A 45 -19.79 -2.92 -16.84
CA ALA A 45 -19.85 -2.06 -18.01
C ALA A 45 -20.21 -0.61 -17.65
N ALA A 46 -21.17 -0.41 -16.74
CA ALA A 46 -21.57 0.91 -16.27
C ALA A 46 -20.43 1.63 -15.52
N VAL A 47 -19.69 0.92 -14.67
CA VAL A 47 -18.54 1.49 -13.96
C VAL A 47 -17.39 1.82 -14.93
N CYS A 48 -17.07 0.91 -15.87
CA CYS A 48 -16.07 1.18 -16.90
C CYS A 48 -16.42 2.42 -17.74
N TYR A 49 -17.69 2.59 -18.08
CA TYR A 49 -18.16 3.78 -18.78
C TYR A 49 -17.97 5.03 -17.92
N ALA A 50 -18.41 5.02 -16.66
CA ALA A 50 -18.29 6.15 -15.76
C ALA A 50 -16.82 6.58 -15.55
N VAL A 51 -15.91 5.63 -15.35
CA VAL A 51 -14.47 5.93 -15.18
C VAL A 51 -13.90 6.56 -16.46
N ARG A 52 -14.22 6.02 -17.64
CA ARG A 52 -13.74 6.60 -18.91
C ARG A 52 -14.23 8.03 -19.15
N GLN A 53 -15.49 8.33 -18.79
CA GLN A 53 -16.02 9.70 -18.88
C GLN A 53 -15.33 10.65 -17.87
N SER A 54 -14.72 10.12 -16.82
CA SER A 54 -14.04 10.88 -15.76
C SER A 54 -12.56 11.13 -16.06
N GLU A 55 -11.95 10.45 -17.03
CA GLU A 55 -10.50 10.53 -17.32
C GLU A 55 -10.01 11.95 -17.61
N GLU A 56 -10.79 12.75 -18.35
CA GLU A 56 -10.41 14.13 -18.67
C GLU A 56 -10.44 15.03 -17.42
N VAL A 57 -11.47 14.90 -16.59
CA VAL A 57 -11.62 15.68 -15.35
C VAL A 57 -10.53 15.31 -14.33
N LEU A 58 -10.25 14.01 -14.20
CA LEU A 58 -9.24 13.47 -13.29
C LEU A 58 -7.81 13.64 -13.83
N GLN A 59 -7.63 13.99 -15.11
CA GLN A 59 -6.34 14.03 -15.81
C GLN A 59 -5.55 12.73 -15.67
N LYS A 60 -6.25 11.59 -15.63
CA LYS A 60 -5.70 10.24 -15.45
C LYS A 60 -6.28 9.31 -16.50
N LYS A 61 -5.43 8.47 -17.06
CA LYS A 61 -5.86 7.35 -17.92
C LYS A 61 -5.93 6.07 -17.10
N PHE A 62 -6.92 5.25 -17.37
CA PHE A 62 -7.15 4.01 -16.67
C PHE A 62 -7.01 2.79 -17.59
N VAL A 63 -6.37 1.76 -17.08
CA VAL A 63 -6.32 0.44 -17.70
C VAL A 63 -7.31 -0.46 -16.94
N PHE A 64 -8.18 -1.13 -17.69
CA PHE A 64 -9.11 -2.12 -17.16
C PHE A 64 -8.47 -3.52 -17.19
N ILE A 65 -8.55 -4.23 -16.08
CA ILE A 65 -8.11 -5.62 -15.93
C ILE A 65 -9.32 -6.43 -15.50
N ASN A 66 -9.74 -7.36 -16.36
CA ASN A 66 -10.79 -8.33 -16.04
C ASN A 66 -10.16 -9.51 -15.30
N PHE A 67 -10.66 -9.82 -14.10
CA PHE A 67 -10.08 -10.90 -13.30
C PHE A 67 -10.33 -12.29 -13.85
N SER A 68 -11.34 -12.49 -14.70
CA SER A 68 -11.56 -13.76 -15.39
C SER A 68 -10.46 -14.07 -16.42
N GLU A 69 -9.71 -13.06 -16.87
CA GLU A 69 -8.64 -13.18 -17.87
C GLU A 69 -7.23 -13.21 -17.22
N VAL A 70 -7.15 -13.02 -15.90
CA VAL A 70 -5.88 -12.93 -15.15
C VAL A 70 -5.38 -14.35 -14.79
N ARG A 71 -4.10 -14.61 -15.08
CA ARG A 71 -3.44 -15.87 -14.69
C ARG A 71 -3.11 -15.91 -13.19
N ASP A 72 -2.99 -17.09 -12.61
CA ASP A 72 -2.81 -17.28 -11.16
C ASP A 72 -1.66 -16.43 -10.56
N TYR A 73 -0.52 -16.34 -11.24
CA TYR A 73 0.61 -15.56 -10.78
C TYR A 73 0.40 -14.05 -10.92
N GLU A 74 -0.34 -13.60 -11.94
CA GLU A 74 -0.72 -12.20 -12.12
C GLU A 74 -1.74 -11.79 -11.05
N GLN A 75 -2.68 -12.67 -10.76
CA GLN A 75 -3.65 -12.53 -9.68
C GLN A 75 -2.97 -12.31 -8.33
N GLN A 76 -1.99 -13.16 -8.00
CA GLN A 76 -1.22 -13.05 -6.77
C GLN A 76 -0.39 -11.75 -6.72
N ALA A 77 0.17 -11.33 -7.85
CA ALA A 77 0.89 -10.06 -7.95
C ALA A 77 -0.03 -8.86 -7.69
N LEU A 78 -1.22 -8.83 -8.28
CA LEU A 78 -2.23 -7.79 -8.06
C LEU A 78 -2.72 -7.79 -6.60
N THR A 79 -2.95 -8.99 -6.02
CA THR A 79 -3.37 -9.14 -4.62
C THR A 79 -2.34 -8.53 -3.67
N GLY A 80 -1.06 -8.83 -3.88
CA GLY A 80 0.03 -8.33 -3.03
C GLY A 80 0.27 -6.83 -3.22
N LYS A 81 0.31 -6.35 -4.45
CA LYS A 81 0.68 -4.97 -4.80
C LYS A 81 -0.43 -3.96 -4.52
N LEU A 82 -1.66 -4.31 -4.84
CA LEU A 82 -2.83 -3.45 -4.75
C LEU A 82 -3.73 -3.78 -3.56
N ALA A 83 -3.32 -4.75 -2.72
CA ALA A 83 -4.09 -5.22 -1.57
C ALA A 83 -5.53 -5.66 -1.93
N ILE A 84 -5.70 -6.30 -3.09
CA ILE A 84 -6.98 -6.82 -3.56
C ILE A 84 -7.33 -8.09 -2.78
N PRO A 85 -8.54 -8.20 -2.21
CA PRO A 85 -8.94 -9.41 -1.50
C PRO A 85 -8.94 -10.65 -2.41
N PRO A 86 -8.36 -11.80 -1.98
CA PRO A 86 -8.31 -13.01 -2.80
C PRO A 86 -9.68 -13.50 -3.28
N GLN A 87 -10.74 -13.24 -2.50
CA GLN A 87 -12.12 -13.61 -2.85
C GLN A 87 -12.64 -13.00 -4.15
N MET A 88 -12.00 -11.91 -4.63
CA MET A 88 -12.34 -11.28 -5.90
C MET A 88 -12.02 -12.14 -7.13
N PHE A 89 -11.26 -13.20 -6.95
CA PHE A 89 -10.80 -14.06 -8.04
C PHE A 89 -11.51 -15.44 -8.03
N GLU A 90 -12.61 -15.56 -7.31
CA GLU A 90 -13.38 -16.80 -7.31
C GLU A 90 -13.98 -17.10 -8.70
N LYS A 91 -13.95 -18.36 -9.11
CA LYS A 91 -14.50 -18.78 -10.41
C LYS A 91 -16.00 -18.48 -10.49
N GLY A 92 -16.43 -17.93 -11.62
CA GLY A 92 -17.82 -17.55 -11.85
C GLY A 92 -18.20 -16.18 -11.30
N HIS A 93 -17.22 -15.40 -10.84
CA HIS A 93 -17.41 -14.06 -10.38
C HIS A 93 -16.90 -13.06 -11.43
N GLU A 94 -17.80 -12.25 -11.96
CA GLU A 94 -17.49 -11.22 -12.96
C GLU A 94 -17.00 -9.94 -12.25
N ALA A 95 -15.71 -9.90 -11.97
CA ALA A 95 -15.07 -8.81 -11.26
C ALA A 95 -13.88 -8.26 -12.03
N GLY A 96 -13.49 -7.03 -11.74
CA GLY A 96 -12.37 -6.39 -12.39
C GLY A 96 -11.88 -5.15 -11.65
N ILE A 97 -10.81 -4.56 -12.16
CA ILE A 97 -10.21 -3.36 -11.60
C ILE A 97 -9.81 -2.40 -12.72
N LEU A 98 -10.07 -1.12 -12.52
CA LEU A 98 -9.51 -0.03 -13.33
C LEU A 98 -8.39 0.62 -12.52
N ILE A 99 -7.21 0.77 -13.13
CA ILE A 99 -6.01 1.28 -12.45
C ILE A 99 -5.45 2.43 -13.26
N SER A 100 -5.14 3.56 -12.60
CA SER A 100 -4.44 4.68 -13.24
C SER A 100 -3.00 4.30 -13.60
N GLU A 101 -2.43 4.94 -14.64
CA GLU A 101 -1.06 4.64 -15.11
C GLU A 101 0.01 4.78 -14.03
N ASP A 102 -0.17 5.68 -13.06
CA ASP A 102 0.71 5.88 -11.92
C ASP A 102 0.37 5.01 -10.70
N GLU A 103 -0.62 4.13 -10.82
CA GLU A 103 -1.12 3.26 -9.74
C GLU A 103 -1.58 4.01 -8.48
N SER A 104 -1.81 5.34 -8.57
CA SER A 104 -2.30 6.13 -7.44
C SER A 104 -3.81 5.97 -7.21
N ILE A 105 -4.57 5.64 -8.27
CA ILE A 105 -6.02 5.43 -8.20
C ILE A 105 -6.33 4.03 -8.72
N SER A 106 -7.14 3.30 -7.98
CA SER A 106 -7.76 2.07 -8.48
C SER A 106 -9.25 2.03 -8.13
N VAL A 107 -10.04 1.48 -9.05
CA VAL A 107 -11.49 1.34 -8.91
C VAL A 107 -11.82 -0.14 -9.10
N LEU A 108 -12.08 -0.80 -7.98
CA LEU A 108 -12.43 -2.21 -7.92
C LEU A 108 -13.93 -2.38 -8.14
N VAL A 109 -14.33 -3.32 -8.98
CA VAL A 109 -15.73 -3.55 -9.36
C VAL A 109 -16.12 -4.98 -9.01
N ASN A 110 -17.33 -5.15 -8.49
CA ASN A 110 -17.90 -6.45 -8.11
C ASN A 110 -17.04 -7.22 -7.11
N GLY A 111 -16.52 -6.50 -6.08
CA GLY A 111 -15.94 -7.14 -4.91
C GLY A 111 -17.00 -7.61 -3.92
N LYS A 112 -16.67 -7.59 -2.65
CA LYS A 112 -17.68 -7.74 -1.57
C LYS A 112 -18.72 -6.62 -1.60
N GLU A 113 -18.38 -5.52 -2.23
CA GLU A 113 -19.22 -4.38 -2.50
C GLU A 113 -19.15 -4.06 -4.00
N HIS A 114 -20.12 -3.35 -4.53
CA HIS A 114 -20.18 -3.08 -5.98
C HIS A 114 -18.98 -2.28 -6.47
N LEU A 115 -18.51 -1.34 -5.66
CA LEU A 115 -17.47 -0.39 -6.02
C LEU A 115 -16.57 -0.14 -4.81
N CYS A 116 -15.25 -0.21 -5.02
CA CYS A 116 -14.28 0.27 -4.06
C CYS A 116 -13.29 1.20 -4.78
N ILE A 117 -13.33 2.48 -4.46
CA ILE A 117 -12.39 3.49 -4.94
C ILE A 117 -11.21 3.51 -3.98
N GLN A 118 -10.02 3.26 -4.46
CA GLN A 118 -8.78 3.36 -3.68
C GLN A 118 -7.93 4.48 -4.24
N VAL A 119 -7.48 5.38 -3.37
CA VAL A 119 -6.48 6.39 -3.69
C VAL A 119 -5.29 6.24 -2.76
N SER A 120 -4.10 6.21 -3.34
CA SER A 120 -2.83 6.11 -2.63
C SER A 120 -1.99 7.36 -2.90
N CYS A 121 -1.33 7.87 -1.87
CA CYS A 121 -0.42 9.01 -1.95
C CYS A 121 0.92 8.69 -1.28
N PRO A 122 2.03 9.25 -1.77
CA PRO A 122 3.33 9.14 -1.12
C PRO A 122 3.39 10.00 0.15
N GLY A 123 4.17 9.60 1.15
CA GLY A 123 4.43 10.40 2.35
C GLY A 123 3.19 10.75 3.18
N ASN A 124 3.25 11.85 3.91
CA ASN A 124 2.20 12.31 4.82
C ASN A 124 1.17 13.23 4.14
N HIS A 125 0.49 12.74 3.08
CA HIS A 125 -0.45 13.51 2.27
C HIS A 125 -1.87 12.92 2.24
N ILE A 126 -2.36 12.38 3.37
CA ILE A 126 -3.66 11.70 3.43
C ILE A 126 -4.83 12.64 3.09
N GLN A 127 -4.72 13.94 3.38
CA GLN A 127 -5.76 14.92 3.04
C GLN A 127 -5.85 15.13 1.52
N GLU A 128 -4.73 15.12 0.80
CA GLU A 128 -4.71 15.19 -0.66
C GLU A 128 -5.29 13.91 -1.27
N ALA A 129 -4.95 12.73 -0.69
CA ALA A 129 -5.56 11.47 -1.10
C ALA A 129 -7.06 11.46 -0.86
N MET A 130 -7.55 12.03 0.26
CA MET A 130 -8.98 12.15 0.55
C MET A 130 -9.68 13.08 -0.44
N ALA A 131 -9.07 14.24 -0.72
CA ALA A 131 -9.62 15.19 -1.70
C ALA A 131 -9.72 14.55 -3.10
N LEU A 132 -8.67 13.83 -3.52
CA LEU A 132 -8.67 13.12 -4.81
C LEU A 132 -9.70 11.97 -4.82
N ALA A 133 -9.82 11.21 -3.73
CA ALA A 133 -10.84 10.17 -3.60
C ALA A 133 -12.26 10.75 -3.71
N GLY A 134 -12.51 11.90 -3.08
CA GLY A 134 -13.76 12.64 -3.22
C GLY A 134 -14.04 13.09 -4.66
N GLN A 135 -13.02 13.60 -5.37
CA GLN A 135 -13.17 13.97 -6.79
C GLN A 135 -13.53 12.75 -7.66
N VAL A 136 -12.87 11.61 -7.44
CA VAL A 136 -13.20 10.35 -8.16
C VAL A 136 -14.64 9.93 -7.84
N ASP A 137 -15.03 9.95 -6.56
CA ASP A 137 -16.35 9.57 -6.08
C ASP A 137 -17.44 10.48 -6.71
N ASP A 138 -17.24 11.79 -6.71
CA ASP A 138 -18.16 12.78 -7.32
C ASP A 138 -18.27 12.58 -8.84
N CYS A 139 -17.17 12.33 -9.54
CA CYS A 139 -17.19 12.05 -10.97
C CYS A 139 -18.01 10.79 -11.28
N LEU A 140 -17.79 9.71 -10.52
CA LEU A 140 -18.53 8.46 -10.72
C LEU A 140 -20.01 8.60 -10.34
N ASN A 141 -20.35 9.36 -9.30
CA ASN A 141 -21.73 9.58 -8.84
C ASN A 141 -22.59 10.35 -9.86
N GLN A 142 -21.99 11.05 -10.83
CA GLN A 142 -22.72 11.66 -11.93
C GLN A 142 -23.38 10.62 -12.84
N TYR A 143 -22.79 9.44 -12.96
CA TYR A 143 -23.23 8.35 -13.83
C TYR A 143 -23.86 7.18 -13.06
N LEU A 144 -23.47 7.02 -11.79
CA LEU A 144 -23.83 5.89 -10.93
C LEU A 144 -24.59 6.40 -9.71
N LYS A 145 -25.86 5.99 -9.53
CA LYS A 145 -26.62 6.36 -8.34
C LYS A 145 -26.23 5.48 -7.16
N TYR A 146 -25.64 6.06 -6.14
CA TYR A 146 -25.24 5.34 -4.93
C TYR A 146 -26.40 4.99 -4.02
N ALA A 147 -26.32 3.81 -3.41
CA ALA A 147 -27.24 3.38 -2.36
C ALA A 147 -26.91 4.13 -1.05
N PHE A 148 -27.68 5.16 -0.75
CA PHE A 148 -27.46 6.04 0.41
C PHE A 148 -28.75 6.21 1.22
N SER A 149 -28.59 6.23 2.54
CA SER A 149 -29.65 6.48 3.49
C SER A 149 -29.31 7.69 4.37
N LYS A 150 -30.25 8.62 4.53
CA LYS A 150 -30.07 9.78 5.43
C LYS A 150 -29.79 9.37 6.88
N LYS A 151 -30.25 8.18 7.30
CA LYS A 151 -30.07 7.68 8.67
C LYS A 151 -28.77 6.90 8.87
N TYR A 152 -28.36 6.14 7.85
CA TYR A 152 -27.25 5.17 7.96
C TYR A 152 -26.03 5.49 7.10
N GLY A 153 -26.08 6.55 6.29
CA GLY A 153 -25.04 6.88 5.33
C GLY A 153 -25.05 5.95 4.11
N TYR A 154 -23.89 5.65 3.57
CA TYR A 154 -23.74 4.69 2.47
C TYR A 154 -24.13 3.28 2.94
N LEU A 155 -24.97 2.62 2.13
CA LEU A 155 -25.44 1.28 2.43
C LEU A 155 -24.42 0.26 1.91
N THR A 156 -23.86 -0.53 2.83
CA THR A 156 -22.81 -1.52 2.53
C THR A 156 -23.25 -2.91 2.97
N SER A 157 -22.75 -3.95 2.30
CA SER A 157 -22.98 -5.34 2.68
C SER A 157 -22.25 -5.68 4.00
N SER A 158 -21.10 -5.04 4.21
CA SER A 158 -20.30 -5.17 5.42
C SER A 158 -20.61 -4.04 6.42
N PRO A 159 -21.00 -4.37 7.68
CA PRO A 159 -21.23 -3.36 8.73
C PRO A 159 -19.99 -2.50 9.04
N LEU A 160 -18.77 -2.98 8.67
CA LEU A 160 -17.52 -2.26 8.91
C LEU A 160 -17.41 -0.95 8.13
N TYR A 161 -18.14 -0.81 7.01
CA TYR A 161 -18.10 0.36 6.15
C TYR A 161 -19.38 1.22 6.23
N MET A 162 -20.36 0.79 7.02
CA MET A 162 -21.63 1.55 7.18
C MET A 162 -21.36 2.96 7.74
N GLY A 163 -22.01 3.97 7.19
CA GLY A 163 -21.78 5.37 7.52
C GLY A 163 -21.08 6.11 6.40
N THR A 164 -19.83 6.49 6.57
CA THR A 164 -19.01 7.16 5.53
C THR A 164 -18.63 6.24 4.37
N GLY A 165 -18.67 4.93 4.55
CA GLY A 165 -18.14 3.99 3.58
C GLY A 165 -16.61 4.10 3.40
N MET A 166 -15.91 4.76 4.34
CA MET A 166 -14.50 5.10 4.18
C MET A 166 -13.59 4.25 5.06
N SER A 167 -12.47 3.85 4.52
CA SER A 167 -11.32 3.36 5.29
C SER A 167 -10.07 4.13 4.89
N ALA A 168 -9.40 4.73 5.86
CA ALA A 168 -8.14 5.43 5.67
C ALA A 168 -7.01 4.72 6.41
N SER A 169 -5.81 4.72 5.86
CA SER A 169 -4.64 4.09 6.46
C SER A 169 -3.35 4.80 6.09
N TYR A 170 -2.36 4.71 6.98
CA TYR A 170 -0.97 5.02 6.69
C TYR A 170 -0.11 3.76 6.70
N LEU A 171 0.91 3.77 5.85
CA LEU A 171 2.03 2.84 5.88
C LEU A 171 3.19 3.51 6.60
N LEU A 172 3.72 2.83 7.61
CA LEU A 172 4.74 3.36 8.52
C LEU A 172 5.94 2.41 8.55
N HIS A 173 7.15 2.95 8.44
CA HIS A 173 8.39 2.21 8.65
C HIS A 173 8.92 2.50 10.06
N LEU A 174 8.92 1.50 10.95
CA LEU A 174 9.13 1.66 12.39
C LEU A 174 10.20 0.71 12.96
N PRO A 175 11.43 0.65 12.39
CA PRO A 175 12.45 -0.32 12.81
C PRO A 175 13.01 -0.09 14.22
N TYR A 176 13.09 1.15 14.69
CA TYR A 176 13.63 1.43 16.04
C TYR A 176 12.61 1.14 17.13
N LEU A 177 11.34 1.45 16.93
CA LEU A 177 10.24 1.06 17.83
C LEU A 177 10.10 -0.46 17.91
N GLU A 178 10.20 -1.16 16.75
CA GLU A 178 10.20 -2.62 16.70
C GLU A 178 11.38 -3.22 17.48
N LYS A 179 12.59 -2.71 17.25
CA LYS A 179 13.82 -3.13 17.98
C LYS A 179 13.71 -2.95 19.49
N LYS A 180 12.96 -1.95 19.98
CA LYS A 180 12.66 -1.76 21.40
C LYS A 180 11.57 -2.69 21.93
N SER A 181 10.95 -3.52 21.09
CA SER A 181 9.89 -4.47 21.46
C SER A 181 8.66 -3.80 22.09
N VAL A 182 8.35 -2.55 21.72
CA VAL A 182 7.20 -1.79 22.24
C VAL A 182 5.96 -1.85 21.37
N MET A 183 6.03 -2.49 20.19
CA MET A 183 4.96 -2.50 19.18
C MET A 183 3.62 -3.00 19.73
N HIS A 184 3.60 -4.03 20.57
CA HIS A 184 2.37 -4.53 21.16
C HIS A 184 1.71 -3.50 22.10
N GLN A 185 2.51 -2.74 22.85
CA GLN A 185 2.00 -1.66 23.72
C GLN A 185 1.42 -0.51 22.89
N ILE A 186 2.11 -0.12 21.81
CA ILE A 186 1.65 0.91 20.86
C ILE A 186 0.33 0.48 20.20
N GLU A 187 0.24 -0.76 19.72
CA GLU A 187 -0.99 -1.31 19.14
C GLU A 187 -2.18 -1.22 20.10
N LYS A 188 -1.95 -1.59 21.39
CA LYS A 188 -2.98 -1.50 22.42
C LYS A 188 -3.43 -0.06 22.67
N GLN A 189 -2.51 0.90 22.68
CA GLN A 189 -2.82 2.32 22.82
C GLN A 189 -3.62 2.84 21.61
N ILE A 190 -3.17 2.57 20.40
CA ILE A 190 -3.83 2.98 19.14
C ILE A 190 -5.25 2.40 19.07
N SER A 191 -5.46 1.16 19.54
CA SER A 191 -6.77 0.52 19.50
C SER A 191 -7.83 1.24 20.36
N GLN A 192 -7.42 1.97 21.40
CA GLN A 192 -8.31 2.79 22.23
C GLN A 192 -8.88 3.98 21.48
N TYR A 193 -8.14 4.50 20.51
CA TYR A 193 -8.58 5.59 19.62
C TYR A 193 -9.39 5.11 18.41
N GLY A 194 -9.67 3.80 18.30
CA GLY A 194 -10.45 3.25 17.22
C GLY A 194 -9.65 2.95 15.95
N PHE A 195 -8.34 2.81 16.06
CA PHE A 195 -7.46 2.41 14.97
C PHE A 195 -6.82 1.05 15.24
N THR A 196 -6.22 0.45 14.21
CA THR A 196 -5.38 -0.75 14.31
C THR A 196 -3.99 -0.43 13.79
N LEU A 197 -2.97 -1.08 14.33
CA LEU A 197 -1.61 -1.10 13.80
C LEU A 197 -1.24 -2.56 13.57
N ARG A 198 -0.91 -2.94 12.33
CA ARG A 198 -0.59 -4.33 11.96
C ARG A 198 0.58 -4.35 10.98
N PRO A 199 1.37 -5.43 10.96
CA PRO A 199 2.32 -5.67 9.88
C PRO A 199 1.64 -5.49 8.50
N HIS A 200 2.36 -4.89 7.56
CA HIS A 200 1.83 -4.65 6.21
C HIS A 200 2.06 -5.84 5.28
N PHE A 201 3.23 -6.44 5.36
CA PHE A 201 3.61 -7.59 4.55
C PHE A 201 3.43 -8.90 5.32
N ASP A 202 3.04 -9.96 4.59
CA ASP A 202 3.07 -11.31 5.12
C ASP A 202 4.48 -11.89 4.96
N GLY A 203 4.95 -12.64 5.98
CA GLY A 203 6.26 -13.29 6.01
C GLY A 203 6.37 -14.25 7.17
N GLN A 204 7.58 -14.77 7.41
CA GLN A 204 7.90 -15.63 8.55
C GLN A 204 8.23 -14.81 9.81
N THR A 205 8.55 -13.54 9.64
CA THR A 205 8.77 -12.58 10.73
C THR A 205 7.47 -11.86 11.10
N GLU A 206 7.42 -11.25 12.29
CA GLU A 206 6.23 -10.52 12.74
C GLU A 206 5.90 -9.33 11.83
N ALA A 207 6.92 -8.59 11.36
CA ALA A 207 6.75 -7.46 10.43
C ALA A 207 7.89 -7.41 9.41
N PRO A 208 7.80 -8.13 8.29
CA PRO A 208 8.82 -8.10 7.26
C PRO A 208 9.12 -6.67 6.80
N GLY A 209 10.38 -6.26 6.89
CA GLY A 209 10.82 -4.91 6.53
C GLY A 209 10.43 -3.81 7.50
N SER A 210 9.94 -4.15 8.71
CA SER A 210 9.49 -3.20 9.74
C SER A 210 8.41 -2.24 9.23
N VAL A 211 7.60 -2.67 8.26
CA VAL A 211 6.52 -1.88 7.67
C VAL A 211 5.19 -2.25 8.29
N TYR A 212 4.53 -1.26 8.84
CA TYR A 212 3.24 -1.39 9.53
C TYR A 212 2.16 -0.59 8.80
N ARG A 213 0.93 -1.09 8.87
CA ARG A 213 -0.27 -0.38 8.42
C ARG A 213 -1.08 0.07 9.63
N MET A 214 -1.29 1.38 9.77
CA MET A 214 -2.24 1.96 10.70
C MET A 214 -3.53 2.31 9.97
N ARG A 215 -4.69 1.85 10.47
CA ARG A 215 -5.98 1.97 9.78
C ARG A 215 -7.13 2.21 10.77
N ASN A 216 -8.16 2.99 10.38
CA ASN A 216 -9.38 3.13 11.16
C ASN A 216 -10.19 1.83 11.22
N ARG A 217 -10.85 1.61 12.38
CA ARG A 217 -11.76 0.47 12.61
C ARG A 217 -13.23 0.87 12.52
N LYS A 218 -13.54 2.14 12.73
CA LYS A 218 -14.91 2.65 12.78
C LYS A 218 -15.13 3.65 11.67
N THR A 219 -16.34 3.63 11.12
CA THR A 219 -16.80 4.51 10.07
C THR A 219 -18.14 5.17 10.44
N LEU A 220 -18.89 4.57 11.39
CA LEU A 220 -20.18 5.08 11.83
C LEU A 220 -20.01 6.08 12.98
N GLY A 221 -20.66 7.23 12.85
CA GLY A 221 -20.67 8.27 13.88
C GLY A 221 -19.47 9.23 13.85
N LEU A 222 -18.63 9.13 12.83
CA LEU A 222 -17.50 10.03 12.56
C LEU A 222 -17.64 10.58 11.14
N SER A 223 -17.19 11.79 10.91
CA SER A 223 -17.01 12.34 9.56
C SER A 223 -15.71 11.84 8.92
N GLU A 224 -15.62 11.94 7.61
CA GLU A 224 -14.40 11.57 6.87
C GLU A 224 -13.20 12.41 7.30
N SER A 225 -13.42 13.72 7.55
CA SER A 225 -12.39 14.64 8.04
C SER A 225 -11.93 14.32 9.47
N GLU A 226 -12.84 13.90 10.37
CA GLU A 226 -12.44 13.47 11.72
C GLU A 226 -11.58 12.22 11.68
N ILE A 227 -11.90 11.25 10.81
CA ILE A 227 -11.12 10.02 10.64
C ILE A 227 -9.72 10.33 10.10
N THR A 228 -9.62 11.13 9.02
CA THR A 228 -8.32 11.45 8.40
C THR A 228 -7.45 12.31 9.30
N SER A 229 -8.02 13.31 10.00
CA SER A 229 -7.27 14.16 10.92
C SER A 229 -6.76 13.38 12.15
N ALA A 230 -7.58 12.48 12.71
CA ALA A 230 -7.14 11.63 13.82
C ALA A 230 -6.04 10.65 13.38
N LEU A 231 -6.18 10.07 12.18
CA LEU A 231 -5.18 9.17 11.61
C LEU A 231 -3.85 9.89 11.38
N GLU A 232 -3.88 11.08 10.79
CA GLU A 232 -2.71 11.92 10.54
C GLU A 232 -1.99 12.31 11.83
N HIS A 233 -2.76 12.72 12.85
CA HIS A 233 -2.20 13.06 14.16
C HIS A 233 -1.50 11.86 14.82
N LEU A 234 -2.13 10.69 14.85
CA LEU A 234 -1.56 9.49 15.45
C LEU A 234 -0.33 8.98 14.67
N ALA A 235 -0.37 9.05 13.32
CA ALA A 235 0.76 8.67 12.48
C ALA A 235 1.95 9.63 12.70
N GLY A 236 1.69 10.93 12.79
CA GLY A 236 2.70 11.94 13.10
C GLY A 236 3.36 11.69 14.45
N GLN A 237 2.57 11.40 15.49
CA GLN A 237 3.13 11.07 16.82
C GLN A 237 4.02 9.82 16.80
N LEU A 238 3.63 8.77 16.03
CA LEU A 238 4.47 7.58 15.88
C LEU A 238 5.75 7.88 15.10
N ALA A 239 5.67 8.68 14.05
CA ALA A 239 6.83 9.09 13.27
C ALA A 239 7.81 9.89 14.14
N GLU A 240 7.33 10.83 14.93
CA GLU A 240 8.16 11.61 15.86
C GLU A 240 8.84 10.72 16.92
N GLN A 241 8.14 9.71 17.45
CA GLN A 241 8.71 8.75 18.41
C GLN A 241 9.78 7.87 17.76
N GLU A 242 9.53 7.37 16.54
CA GLU A 242 10.50 6.61 15.77
C GLU A 242 11.78 7.40 15.52
N GLU A 243 11.65 8.64 15.02
CA GLU A 243 12.78 9.53 14.76
C GLU A 243 13.55 9.92 16.03
N ALA A 244 12.84 10.19 17.13
CA ALA A 244 13.49 10.53 18.40
C ALA A 244 14.33 9.35 18.90
N LEU A 245 13.79 8.14 18.79
CA LEU A 245 14.50 6.92 19.20
C LEU A 245 15.69 6.63 18.28
N ALA A 246 15.53 6.82 16.98
CA ALA A 246 16.62 6.68 16.03
C ALA A 246 17.75 7.66 16.33
N ARG A 247 17.43 8.96 16.51
CA ARG A 247 18.43 10.00 16.90
C ARG A 247 19.16 9.62 18.20
N GLN A 248 18.44 9.09 19.19
CA GLN A 248 19.08 8.60 20.40
C GLN A 248 20.08 7.48 20.11
N CYS A 249 19.70 6.47 19.35
CA CYS A 249 20.57 5.33 18.99
C CYS A 249 21.83 5.79 18.21
N PHE A 250 21.67 6.74 17.28
CA PHE A 250 22.80 7.30 16.53
C PHE A 250 23.76 8.13 17.43
N ASN A 251 23.22 8.86 18.41
CA ASN A 251 24.03 9.62 19.35
C ASN A 251 24.78 8.73 20.34
N GLU A 252 24.18 7.60 20.74
CA GLU A 252 24.80 6.64 21.65
C GLU A 252 25.97 5.89 20.97
N ASP A 253 25.76 5.36 19.78
CA ASP A 253 26.77 4.66 19.00
C ASP A 253 26.44 4.68 17.50
N ARG A 254 26.97 5.68 16.80
CA ARG A 254 26.76 5.84 15.36
C ARG A 254 27.23 4.62 14.56
N LEU A 255 28.41 4.07 14.91
CA LEU A 255 28.97 2.96 14.15
C LEU A 255 28.10 1.70 14.24
N CYS A 256 27.56 1.42 15.42
CA CYS A 256 26.60 0.31 15.63
C CYS A 256 25.30 0.47 14.83
N GLN A 257 24.92 1.69 14.42
CA GLN A 257 23.76 1.89 13.54
C GLN A 257 24.15 1.81 12.06
N VAL A 258 25.28 2.36 11.68
CA VAL A 258 25.74 2.49 10.28
C VAL A 258 26.30 1.17 9.70
N ASP A 259 27.11 0.42 10.47
CA ASP A 259 27.73 -0.84 10.00
C ASP A 259 26.69 -1.86 9.47
N PRO A 260 25.57 -2.13 10.18
CA PRO A 260 24.53 -3.03 9.67
C PRO A 260 23.93 -2.58 8.33
N MET A 261 23.79 -1.26 8.09
CA MET A 261 23.24 -0.71 6.85
C MET A 261 24.18 -0.99 5.66
N TYR A 262 25.50 -0.71 5.81
CA TYR A 262 26.49 -1.02 4.76
C TYR A 262 26.61 -2.53 4.52
N ARG A 263 26.57 -3.34 5.57
CA ARG A 263 26.59 -4.81 5.45
C ARG A 263 25.36 -5.32 4.72
N ALA A 264 24.15 -4.78 5.03
CA ALA A 264 22.92 -5.12 4.33
C ALA A 264 23.01 -4.78 2.83
N TYR A 265 23.51 -3.58 2.50
CA TYR A 265 23.76 -3.19 1.11
C TYR A 265 24.70 -4.15 0.41
N GLY A 266 25.89 -4.43 1.01
CA GLY A 266 26.86 -5.35 0.44
C GLY A 266 26.29 -6.76 0.21
N LEU A 267 25.52 -7.26 1.20
CA LEU A 267 24.86 -8.56 1.09
C LEU A 267 23.94 -8.62 -0.12
N ILE A 268 22.94 -7.75 -0.20
CA ILE A 268 21.91 -7.83 -1.25
C ILE A 268 22.46 -7.43 -2.63
N LYS A 269 23.47 -6.56 -2.70
CA LYS A 269 24.11 -6.18 -3.97
C LYS A 269 24.89 -7.31 -4.61
N TYR A 270 25.53 -8.17 -3.81
CA TYR A 270 26.40 -9.23 -4.31
C TYR A 270 25.84 -10.64 -4.18
N ALA A 271 24.74 -10.84 -3.46
CA ALA A 271 24.08 -12.13 -3.35
C ALA A 271 23.64 -12.69 -4.72
N ARG A 272 23.65 -14.01 -4.86
CA ARG A 272 23.16 -14.74 -6.05
C ARG A 272 21.82 -15.42 -5.79
N LYS A 273 21.45 -15.55 -4.53
CA LYS A 273 20.17 -16.09 -4.06
C LYS A 273 19.81 -15.38 -2.76
N LEU A 274 18.57 -14.93 -2.64
CA LEU A 274 18.07 -14.18 -1.49
C LEU A 274 16.74 -14.77 -1.00
N GLY A 275 16.62 -14.97 0.31
CA GLY A 275 15.37 -15.25 0.99
C GLY A 275 14.44 -14.05 1.03
N TYR A 276 13.14 -14.25 1.19
CA TYR A 276 12.18 -13.13 1.27
C TYR A 276 12.43 -12.27 2.52
N ASP A 277 12.38 -12.89 3.71
CA ASP A 277 12.53 -12.14 4.98
C ASP A 277 13.92 -11.52 5.14
N GLU A 278 14.99 -12.23 4.72
CA GLU A 278 16.35 -11.70 4.67
C GLU A 278 16.43 -10.43 3.82
N THR A 279 15.77 -10.45 2.66
CA THR A 279 15.75 -9.29 1.77
C THR A 279 14.97 -8.13 2.37
N MET A 280 13.80 -8.42 2.96
CA MET A 280 12.98 -7.41 3.63
C MET A 280 13.73 -6.73 4.77
N ALA A 281 14.46 -7.50 5.59
CA ALA A 281 15.30 -6.96 6.66
C ALA A 281 16.42 -6.06 6.12
N CYS A 282 17.10 -6.48 5.05
CA CYS A 282 18.12 -5.64 4.41
C CYS A 282 17.52 -4.36 3.82
N LEU A 283 16.38 -4.44 3.12
CA LEU A 283 15.71 -3.26 2.56
C LEU A 283 15.22 -2.29 3.64
N SER A 284 14.80 -2.79 4.80
CA SER A 284 14.47 -1.96 5.95
C SER A 284 15.68 -1.15 6.44
N LEU A 285 16.85 -1.79 6.53
CA LEU A 285 18.11 -1.11 6.89
C LEU A 285 18.51 -0.08 5.82
N LEU A 286 18.32 -0.39 4.54
CA LEU A 286 18.59 0.57 3.47
C LEU A 286 17.65 1.78 3.54
N HIS A 287 16.36 1.56 3.83
CA HIS A 287 15.39 2.64 4.00
C HIS A 287 15.75 3.52 5.19
N ALA A 288 16.15 2.92 6.33
CA ALA A 288 16.64 3.69 7.46
C ALA A 288 17.92 4.49 7.09
N GLY A 289 18.83 3.90 6.31
CA GLY A 289 20.03 4.60 5.84
C GLY A 289 19.72 5.79 4.94
N ASP A 290 18.67 5.72 4.14
CA ASP A 290 18.18 6.84 3.33
C ASP A 290 17.58 7.94 4.22
N LEU A 291 16.66 7.57 5.13
CA LEU A 291 16.02 8.50 6.07
C LEU A 291 17.02 9.27 6.95
N TYR A 292 18.12 8.66 7.32
CA TYR A 292 19.14 9.28 8.19
C TYR A 292 20.38 9.77 7.43
N HIS A 293 20.27 9.91 6.10
CA HIS A 293 21.30 10.48 5.22
C HIS A 293 22.67 9.77 5.35
N ILE A 294 22.63 8.44 5.43
CA ILE A 294 23.86 7.62 5.49
C ILE A 294 24.44 7.43 4.09
N TRP A 295 23.57 7.43 3.06
CA TRP A 295 23.97 7.24 1.66
C TRP A 295 24.33 8.57 1.01
N PRO A 296 25.23 8.57 0.00
CA PRO A 296 25.48 9.77 -0.83
C PRO A 296 24.19 10.28 -1.48
N GLU A 297 24.03 11.61 -1.61
CA GLU A 297 22.83 12.27 -2.17
C GLU A 297 22.44 11.77 -3.57
N GLN A 298 23.39 11.22 -4.32
CA GLN A 298 23.15 10.70 -5.69
C GLN A 298 22.58 9.27 -5.72
N ALA A 299 22.46 8.61 -4.59
CA ALA A 299 21.92 7.26 -4.50
C ALA A 299 20.38 7.34 -4.39
N GLU A 300 19.67 7.45 -5.52
CA GLU A 300 18.21 7.31 -5.55
C GLU A 300 17.82 5.87 -5.22
N ILE A 301 17.67 5.55 -3.94
CA ILE A 301 17.16 4.27 -3.48
C ILE A 301 15.67 4.46 -3.12
N CYS A 302 14.80 3.64 -3.68
CA CYS A 302 13.40 3.53 -3.27
C CYS A 302 13.13 2.17 -2.63
N PRO A 303 13.52 1.93 -1.37
CA PRO A 303 13.46 0.60 -0.75
C PRO A 303 12.04 0.05 -0.71
N PHE A 304 11.04 0.88 -0.46
CA PHE A 304 9.64 0.46 -0.44
C PHE A 304 9.17 -0.04 -1.81
N ALA A 305 9.51 0.66 -2.89
CA ALA A 305 9.20 0.20 -4.25
C ALA A 305 9.88 -1.14 -4.56
N VAL A 306 11.12 -1.33 -4.09
CA VAL A 306 11.83 -2.61 -4.22
C VAL A 306 11.14 -3.71 -3.42
N MET A 307 10.69 -3.43 -2.17
CA MET A 307 9.92 -4.38 -1.35
C MET A 307 8.66 -4.87 -2.05
N LEU A 308 7.90 -3.96 -2.67
CA LEU A 308 6.69 -4.32 -3.42
C LEU A 308 7.00 -5.17 -4.66
N ASN A 309 8.02 -4.79 -5.43
CA ASN A 309 8.30 -5.40 -6.72
C ASN A 309 9.15 -6.68 -6.65
N MET A 310 9.80 -6.97 -5.51
CA MET A 310 10.59 -8.20 -5.32
C MET A 310 9.76 -9.36 -4.72
N ALA A 311 8.48 -9.15 -4.42
CA ALA A 311 7.57 -10.18 -3.93
C ALA A 311 7.47 -11.34 -4.94
N ASP A 312 7.37 -12.58 -4.44
CA ASP A 312 7.38 -13.81 -5.25
C ASP A 312 6.39 -13.79 -6.40
N ALA A 313 5.20 -13.29 -6.14
CA ALA A 313 4.13 -13.21 -7.13
C ALA A 313 4.45 -12.19 -8.24
N VAL A 314 5.01 -11.03 -7.87
CA VAL A 314 5.40 -9.98 -8.83
C VAL A 314 6.55 -10.46 -9.71
N LEU A 315 7.53 -11.17 -9.14
CA LEU A 315 8.62 -11.77 -9.90
C LEU A 315 8.12 -12.85 -10.87
N SER A 316 7.12 -13.65 -10.46
CA SER A 316 6.47 -14.63 -11.34
C SER A 316 5.70 -13.96 -12.48
N ALA A 317 4.97 -12.89 -12.19
CA ALA A 317 4.27 -12.09 -13.20
C ALA A 317 5.24 -11.46 -14.22
N SER A 318 6.35 -10.92 -13.73
CA SER A 318 7.40 -10.34 -14.58
C SER A 318 8.11 -11.38 -15.47
N ALA A 319 8.15 -12.64 -15.03
CA ALA A 319 8.71 -13.77 -15.79
C ALA A 319 7.67 -14.44 -16.72
N GLU A 320 6.42 -13.99 -16.71
CA GLU A 320 5.28 -14.57 -17.41
C GLU A 320 5.07 -16.08 -17.16
N LYS A 321 5.58 -16.57 -16.02
CA LYS A 321 5.48 -17.98 -15.61
C LYS A 321 5.50 -18.08 -14.09
N ASN A 322 4.91 -19.17 -13.59
CA ASN A 322 5.05 -19.51 -12.17
C ASN A 322 6.46 -20.07 -11.93
N ILE A 323 7.29 -19.29 -11.22
CA ILE A 323 8.68 -19.67 -10.90
C ILE A 323 8.71 -20.56 -9.64
N SER A 324 9.57 -21.60 -9.68
CA SER A 324 9.73 -22.50 -8.54
C SER A 324 10.37 -21.81 -7.33
N SER A 325 10.22 -22.37 -6.13
CA SER A 325 10.82 -21.82 -4.91
C SER A 325 12.34 -21.64 -5.00
N SER A 326 13.04 -22.54 -5.69
CA SER A 326 14.49 -22.41 -5.92
C SER A 326 14.85 -21.27 -6.90
N GLU A 327 13.99 -21.02 -7.89
CA GLU A 327 14.18 -19.94 -8.87
C GLU A 327 13.83 -18.57 -8.27
N ARG A 328 12.83 -18.50 -7.33
CA ARG A 328 12.41 -17.24 -6.70
C ARG A 328 13.57 -16.49 -6.04
N GLY A 329 14.38 -17.19 -5.24
CA GLY A 329 15.52 -16.56 -4.57
C GLY A 329 16.56 -16.02 -5.54
N ARG A 330 16.77 -16.67 -6.70
CA ARG A 330 17.63 -16.18 -7.76
C ARG A 330 17.03 -14.98 -8.49
N ALA A 331 15.75 -15.08 -8.86
CA ALA A 331 15.04 -13.99 -9.53
C ALA A 331 15.03 -12.71 -8.66
N ARG A 332 14.80 -12.87 -7.33
CA ARG A 332 14.88 -11.77 -6.37
C ARG A 332 16.25 -11.12 -6.32
N ALA A 333 17.32 -11.93 -6.23
CA ALA A 333 18.68 -11.43 -6.24
C ALA A 333 19.01 -10.70 -7.55
N ASP A 334 18.54 -11.22 -8.70
CA ASP A 334 18.75 -10.59 -10.01
C ASP A 334 17.97 -9.27 -10.13
N TYR A 335 16.73 -9.23 -9.63
CA TYR A 335 15.92 -8.02 -9.59
C TYR A 335 16.58 -6.92 -8.75
N ILE A 336 17.03 -7.25 -7.53
CA ILE A 336 17.66 -6.29 -6.63
C ILE A 336 18.94 -5.73 -7.22
N ARG A 337 19.83 -6.58 -7.75
CA ARG A 337 21.07 -6.10 -8.36
C ARG A 337 20.86 -5.10 -9.51
N ARG A 338 19.74 -5.24 -10.25
CA ARG A 338 19.41 -4.31 -11.34
C ARG A 338 18.84 -2.98 -10.85
N ASN A 339 18.18 -2.99 -9.69
CA ASN A 339 17.44 -1.84 -9.18
C ASN A 339 18.11 -1.13 -7.99
N LEU A 340 19.22 -1.66 -7.47
CA LEU A 340 20.01 -0.96 -6.47
C LEU A 340 21.12 -0.14 -7.16
N PRO A 341 21.27 1.14 -6.80
CA PRO A 341 22.38 1.96 -7.28
C PRO A 341 23.73 1.42 -6.83
N VAL A 342 24.80 1.89 -7.43
CA VAL A 342 26.17 1.65 -6.95
C VAL A 342 26.45 2.76 -5.95
N LEU A 343 26.68 2.39 -4.69
CA LEU A 343 27.16 3.31 -3.67
C LEU A 343 28.69 3.41 -3.80
N ASP A 344 29.20 4.60 -4.03
CA ASP A 344 30.66 4.81 -4.05
C ASP A 344 31.13 4.92 -2.59
N ALA A 345 31.82 3.90 -2.10
CA ALA A 345 32.23 3.80 -0.70
C ALA A 345 33.35 4.78 -0.32
N SER A 346 33.87 5.55 -1.27
CA SER A 346 35.04 6.43 -1.05
C SER A 346 34.69 7.74 -0.33
N GLU A 347 33.43 8.17 -0.29
CA GLU A 347 33.02 9.47 0.27
C GLU A 347 32.44 9.42 1.69
N ALA A 348 32.11 8.26 2.23
CA ALA A 348 31.36 8.10 3.48
C ALA A 348 32.22 8.09 4.77
N VAL A 349 33.54 8.31 4.72
CA VAL A 349 34.46 8.17 5.88
C VAL A 349 34.95 9.51 6.42
N SER A 350 34.49 10.63 5.90
CA SER A 350 34.99 11.95 6.36
C SER A 350 33.90 12.83 6.93
N SER A 351 33.29 12.41 8.06
CA SER A 351 32.74 13.38 9.05
C SER A 351 32.26 12.66 10.31
#